data_c708ba08397f212f6718ef2ee99243c8
#
_entry.id   c708ba08397f212f6718ef2ee99243c8
#
_cell.length_a   1.000
_cell.length_b   1.000
_cell.length_c   1.000
_cell.angle_alpha   90.00
_cell.angle_beta   90.00
_cell.angle_gamma   90.00
#
_symmetry.space_group_name_H-M   'P 1'
#
loop_
_entity.id
_entity.type
_entity.pdbx_description
1 polymer ?
#
loop_
_entity_poly.entity_id
_entity_poly.type
_entity_poly.pdbx_seq_one_letter_code
_entity_poly.pdbx_strand_id
1 'polypeptide(L)'
;RFDKAIDDRFPKNTWYKINKKPDIIILEGWCVGAKAQSNKQLIKAVNSEEKAKDQKMIWRKYVNNQLKNKYKKLFNQLNCLIYLKVKNFSLLQNWRLMQEKKLWLNSKNKKNLKIMSKGDVTNFMQTYQRITQNMFKETPKYASIILKLTSNHQIKSMIYKKNY
;
A
#
# COMPACT_ATOMS: atom_id res chain seq x y z
N ARG A 1 -5.09 -15.25 6.93
CA ARG A 1 -5.84 -15.35 5.67
C ARG A 1 -7.06 -14.42 5.70
N PHE A 2 -7.33 -13.68 4.59
CA PHE A 2 -8.36 -12.63 4.51
C PHE A 2 -9.27 -12.86 3.30
N ASP A 3 -10.59 -12.73 3.47
CA ASP A 3 -11.57 -12.76 2.37
C ASP A 3 -11.92 -11.33 1.97
N LYS A 4 -11.38 -10.87 0.87
CA LYS A 4 -11.60 -9.51 0.36
C LYS A 4 -13.05 -9.23 -0.09
N ALA A 5 -13.82 -10.28 -0.39
CA ALA A 5 -15.19 -10.10 -0.88
C ALA A 5 -16.15 -9.68 0.23
N ILE A 6 -15.91 -10.14 1.46
CA ILE A 6 -16.70 -9.79 2.65
C ILE A 6 -15.97 -8.83 3.58
N ASP A 7 -14.74 -8.45 3.21
CA ASP A 7 -13.84 -7.56 3.97
C ASP A 7 -13.61 -8.03 5.41
N ASP A 8 -13.31 -9.34 5.58
CA ASP A 8 -13.03 -9.91 6.90
C ASP A 8 -12.00 -11.05 6.83
N ARG A 9 -11.47 -11.42 7.98
CA ARG A 9 -10.53 -12.53 8.13
C ARG A 9 -11.25 -13.87 8.09
N PHE A 10 -10.64 -14.86 7.43
CA PHE A 10 -11.08 -16.24 7.60
C PHE A 10 -10.92 -16.69 9.06
N PRO A 11 -11.75 -17.63 9.55
CA PRO A 11 -11.59 -18.21 10.87
C PRO A 11 -10.18 -18.75 11.10
N LYS A 12 -9.62 -18.56 12.30
CA LYS A 12 -8.23 -18.93 12.62
C LYS A 12 -7.91 -20.39 12.40
N ASN A 13 -8.88 -21.28 12.59
CA ASN A 13 -8.74 -22.73 12.36
C ASN A 13 -8.50 -23.11 10.90
N THR A 14 -8.82 -22.20 9.94
CA THR A 14 -8.58 -22.39 8.50
C THR A 14 -7.23 -21.84 8.04
N TRP A 15 -6.44 -21.25 8.94
CA TRP A 15 -5.15 -20.66 8.56
C TRP A 15 -4.09 -21.76 8.44
N TYR A 16 -3.24 -21.62 7.43
CA TYR A 16 -2.07 -22.49 7.30
C TYR A 16 -1.12 -22.29 8.47
N LYS A 17 -0.60 -23.40 9.00
CA LYS A 17 0.43 -23.39 10.03
C LYS A 17 1.76 -23.76 9.41
N ILE A 18 2.81 -23.03 9.77
CA ILE A 18 4.19 -23.34 9.38
C ILE A 18 4.85 -23.99 10.59
N ASN A 19 5.22 -25.24 10.46
CA ASN A 19 5.78 -26.04 11.55
C ASN A 19 7.34 -25.99 11.60
N LYS A 20 7.98 -25.48 10.54
CA LYS A 20 9.44 -25.33 10.46
C LYS A 20 9.79 -23.85 10.29
N LYS A 21 10.94 -23.44 10.82
CA LYS A 21 11.47 -22.09 10.62
C LYS A 21 11.70 -21.88 9.12
N PRO A 22 11.09 -20.85 8.50
CA PRO A 22 11.32 -20.54 7.08
C PRO A 22 12.69 -19.91 6.89
N ASP A 23 13.32 -20.15 5.75
CA ASP A 23 14.56 -19.50 5.35
C ASP A 23 14.32 -18.06 4.89
N ILE A 24 13.15 -17.81 4.26
CA ILE A 24 12.76 -16.51 3.71
C ILE A 24 11.34 -16.18 4.17
N ILE A 25 11.17 -14.93 4.62
CA ILE A 25 9.86 -14.35 4.92
C ILE A 25 9.63 -13.17 3.98
N ILE A 26 8.57 -13.24 3.19
CA ILE A 26 8.16 -12.14 2.31
C ILE A 26 7.02 -11.38 2.97
N LEU A 27 7.27 -10.11 3.30
CA LEU A 27 6.24 -9.15 3.74
C LEU A 27 5.84 -8.29 2.55
N GLU A 28 4.63 -8.46 2.05
CA GLU A 28 4.12 -7.65 0.95
C GLU A 28 3.01 -6.71 1.42
N GLY A 29 2.92 -5.56 0.79
CA GLY A 29 1.86 -4.59 1.03
C GLY A 29 2.12 -3.26 0.35
N TRP A 30 1.08 -2.44 0.21
CA TRP A 30 1.15 -1.16 -0.51
C TRP A 30 2.18 -0.19 0.07
N CYS A 31 2.19 -0.01 1.39
CA CYS A 31 3.02 1.00 2.05
C CYS A 31 4.20 0.39 2.81
N VAL A 32 4.60 -0.85 2.50
CA VAL A 32 5.75 -1.49 3.13
C VAL A 32 7.02 -0.67 2.83
N GLY A 33 7.78 -0.39 3.87
CA GLY A 33 8.98 0.44 3.78
C GLY A 33 8.75 1.94 3.71
N ALA A 34 7.50 2.43 3.79
CA ALA A 34 7.23 3.87 3.78
C ALA A 34 7.89 4.59 4.95
N LYS A 35 8.43 5.78 4.70
CA LYS A 35 9.04 6.66 5.70
C LYS A 35 8.13 7.82 6.06
N ALA A 36 8.23 8.29 7.31
CA ALA A 36 7.55 9.48 7.77
C ALA A 36 8.03 10.73 7.02
N GLN A 37 7.12 11.68 6.85
CA GLN A 37 7.38 13.01 6.30
C GLN A 37 7.79 13.99 7.40
N SER A 38 8.42 15.11 7.02
CA SER A 38 8.64 16.24 7.94
C SER A 38 7.32 16.95 8.28
N ASN A 39 7.28 17.64 9.41
CA ASN A 39 6.08 18.40 9.80
C ASN A 39 5.70 19.45 8.76
N LYS A 40 6.66 20.10 8.12
CA LYS A 40 6.44 21.07 7.03
C LYS A 40 5.69 20.45 5.84
N GLN A 41 6.00 19.20 5.49
CA GLN A 41 5.32 18.50 4.39
C GLN A 41 3.88 18.09 4.74
N LEU A 42 3.52 18.04 6.03
CA LEU A 42 2.15 17.74 6.46
C LEU A 42 1.20 18.94 6.39
N ILE A 43 1.71 20.18 6.33
CA ILE A 43 0.88 21.38 6.39
C ILE A 43 -0.11 21.44 5.23
N LYS A 44 0.37 21.26 3.99
CA LYS A 44 -0.47 21.31 2.79
C LYS A 44 -1.23 20.01 2.59
N ALA A 45 -2.55 20.08 2.46
CA ALA A 45 -3.38 18.96 2.04
C ALA A 45 -3.01 18.50 0.62
N VAL A 46 -2.98 17.18 0.36
CA VAL A 46 -2.59 16.62 -0.95
C VAL A 46 -3.80 16.30 -1.84
N ASN A 47 -5.00 16.28 -1.26
CA ASN A 47 -6.24 15.98 -1.97
C ASN A 47 -7.47 16.60 -1.29
N SER A 48 -8.64 16.40 -1.89
CA SER A 48 -9.92 16.93 -1.39
C SER A 48 -10.35 16.32 -0.06
N GLU A 49 -10.06 15.03 0.19
CA GLU A 49 -10.40 14.38 1.46
C GLU A 49 -9.63 15.01 2.62
N GLU A 50 -8.33 15.18 2.51
CA GLU A 50 -7.54 15.86 3.54
C GLU A 50 -7.97 17.31 3.73
N LYS A 51 -8.30 18.02 2.63
CA LYS A 51 -8.77 19.40 2.69
C LYS A 51 -10.11 19.51 3.40
N ALA A 52 -11.03 18.59 3.16
CA ALA A 52 -12.39 18.64 3.72
C ALA A 52 -12.46 18.03 5.12
N LYS A 53 -11.82 16.87 5.35
CA LYS A 53 -12.03 16.05 6.55
C LYS A 53 -10.89 16.10 7.57
N ASP A 54 -9.71 16.60 7.18
CA ASP A 54 -8.53 16.65 8.08
C ASP A 54 -7.89 18.05 8.13
N GLN A 55 -8.70 19.11 8.19
CA GLN A 55 -8.22 20.51 8.24
C GLN A 55 -7.26 20.76 9.40
N LYS A 56 -7.52 20.17 10.58
CA LYS A 56 -6.68 20.25 11.78
C LYS A 56 -5.45 19.35 11.73
N MET A 57 -5.23 18.62 10.66
CA MET A 57 -4.09 17.69 10.46
C MET A 57 -4.01 16.57 11.51
N ILE A 58 -5.10 16.20 12.16
CA ILE A 58 -5.11 15.20 13.23
C ILE A 58 -4.75 13.84 12.66
N TRP A 59 -5.45 13.45 11.58
CA TRP A 59 -5.33 12.14 10.97
C TRP A 59 -3.98 11.93 10.29
N ARG A 60 -3.56 12.88 9.44
CA ARG A 60 -2.25 12.77 8.76
C ARG A 60 -1.07 12.85 9.73
N LYS A 61 -1.15 13.63 10.83
CA LYS A 61 -0.13 13.64 11.88
C LYS A 61 -0.10 12.31 12.63
N TYR A 62 -1.26 11.72 12.95
CA TYR A 62 -1.34 10.41 13.57
C TYR A 62 -0.67 9.34 12.71
N VAL A 63 -1.06 9.23 11.43
CA VAL A 63 -0.48 8.26 10.49
C VAL A 63 1.03 8.47 10.36
N ASN A 64 1.47 9.72 10.20
CA ASN A 64 2.90 10.04 10.10
C ASN A 64 3.67 9.66 11.37
N ASN A 65 3.08 9.84 12.55
CA ASN A 65 3.68 9.41 13.80
C ASN A 65 3.80 7.89 13.92
N GLN A 66 2.81 7.14 13.43
CA GLN A 66 2.92 5.67 13.35
C GLN A 66 4.08 5.25 12.43
N LEU A 67 4.24 5.90 11.27
CA LEU A 67 5.37 5.65 10.37
C LEU A 67 6.71 6.00 11.03
N LYS A 68 6.77 7.10 11.78
CA LYS A 68 7.99 7.53 12.49
C LYS A 68 8.42 6.55 13.60
N ASN A 69 7.47 5.88 14.23
CA ASN A 69 7.70 5.07 15.42
C ASN A 69 7.48 3.56 15.17
N LYS A 70 6.22 3.10 15.19
CA LYS A 70 5.89 1.66 15.17
C LYS A 70 6.27 1.00 13.85
N TYR A 71 5.90 1.60 12.71
CA TYR A 71 6.23 1.05 11.41
C TYR A 71 7.74 1.12 11.12
N LYS A 72 8.43 2.16 11.59
CA LYS A 72 9.90 2.22 11.47
C LYS A 72 10.56 1.01 12.14
N LYS A 73 10.10 0.62 13.35
CA LYS A 73 10.63 -0.57 14.04
C LYS A 73 10.39 -1.85 13.25
N LEU A 74 9.22 -2.00 12.63
CA LEU A 74 8.90 -3.14 11.78
C LEU A 74 9.77 -3.14 10.51
N PHE A 75 9.83 -2.02 9.81
CA PHE A 75 10.53 -1.94 8.53
C PHE A 75 12.05 -2.01 8.66
N ASN A 76 12.60 -1.67 9.82
CA ASN A 76 14.03 -1.86 10.10
C ASN A 76 14.43 -3.34 10.21
N GLN A 77 13.46 -4.28 10.27
CA GLN A 77 13.72 -5.72 10.25
C GLN A 77 13.85 -6.27 8.82
N LEU A 78 13.54 -5.48 7.81
CA LEU A 78 13.66 -5.90 6.41
C LEU A 78 15.13 -5.93 5.99
N ASN A 79 15.60 -7.11 5.59
CA ASN A 79 16.95 -7.26 5.03
C ASN A 79 17.05 -6.75 3.59
N CYS A 80 15.94 -6.84 2.84
CA CYS A 80 15.86 -6.40 1.46
C CYS A 80 14.51 -5.73 1.21
N LEU A 81 14.52 -4.55 0.59
CA LEU A 81 13.31 -3.86 0.16
C LEU A 81 13.24 -3.85 -1.37
N ILE A 82 12.25 -4.56 -1.92
CA ILE A 82 11.94 -4.56 -3.35
C ILE A 82 10.81 -3.55 -3.58
N TYR A 83 11.08 -2.51 -4.36
CA TYR A 83 10.10 -1.48 -4.68
C TYR A 83 9.52 -1.65 -6.08
N LEU A 84 8.21 -1.92 -6.16
CA LEU A 84 7.47 -1.97 -7.41
C LEU A 84 7.10 -0.53 -7.82
N LYS A 85 7.91 0.07 -8.70
CA LYS A 85 7.73 1.46 -9.15
C LYS A 85 6.80 1.55 -10.32
N VAL A 86 5.70 2.26 -10.14
CA VAL A 86 4.72 2.59 -11.19
C VAL A 86 4.88 4.04 -11.66
N LYS A 87 4.31 4.37 -12.81
CA LYS A 87 4.44 5.68 -13.46
C LYS A 87 3.85 6.81 -12.60
N ASN A 88 2.62 6.62 -12.11
CA ASN A 88 1.90 7.66 -11.37
C ASN A 88 0.77 7.06 -10.52
N PHE A 89 0.14 7.91 -9.71
CA PHE A 89 -0.95 7.52 -8.81
C PHE A 89 -2.23 7.10 -9.55
N SER A 90 -2.55 7.73 -10.68
CA SER A 90 -3.75 7.39 -11.48
C SER A 90 -3.70 5.96 -12.00
N LEU A 91 -2.51 5.45 -12.33
CA LEU A 91 -2.35 4.05 -12.72
C LEU A 91 -2.72 3.09 -11.59
N LEU A 92 -2.34 3.41 -10.35
CA LEU A 92 -2.73 2.62 -9.18
C LEU A 92 -4.24 2.64 -8.94
N GLN A 93 -4.90 3.79 -9.16
CA GLN A 93 -6.37 3.88 -9.08
C GLN A 93 -7.05 2.98 -10.11
N ASN A 94 -6.56 2.99 -11.36
CA ASN A 94 -7.09 2.12 -12.41
C ASN A 94 -6.89 0.64 -12.08
N TRP A 95 -5.74 0.27 -11.52
CA TRP A 95 -5.49 -1.10 -11.10
C TRP A 95 -6.40 -1.52 -9.94
N ARG A 96 -6.66 -0.61 -9.00
CA ARG A 96 -7.59 -0.87 -7.90
C ARG A 96 -9.02 -1.09 -8.42
N LEU A 97 -9.46 -0.27 -9.36
CA LEU A 97 -10.77 -0.45 -10.03
C LEU A 97 -10.86 -1.80 -10.75
N MET A 98 -9.80 -2.20 -11.47
CA MET A 98 -9.76 -3.53 -12.10
C MET A 98 -9.83 -4.67 -11.08
N GLN A 99 -9.20 -4.52 -9.91
CA GLN A 99 -9.31 -5.50 -8.83
C GLN A 99 -10.75 -5.64 -8.33
N GLU A 100 -11.47 -4.54 -8.10
CA GLU A 100 -12.87 -4.57 -7.67
C GLU A 100 -13.75 -5.24 -8.72
N LYS A 101 -13.56 -4.89 -10.01
CA LYS A 101 -14.29 -5.53 -11.11
C LYS A 101 -14.05 -7.05 -11.15
N LYS A 102 -12.81 -7.49 -11.02
CA LYS A 102 -12.46 -8.93 -10.98
C LYS A 102 -13.07 -9.60 -9.74
N LEU A 103 -13.02 -8.94 -8.58
CA LEU A 103 -13.59 -9.44 -7.35
C LEU A 103 -15.10 -9.62 -7.48
N TRP A 104 -15.81 -8.64 -8.07
CA TRP A 104 -17.23 -8.73 -8.35
C TRP A 104 -17.57 -9.91 -9.26
N LEU A 105 -16.86 -10.07 -10.39
CA LEU A 105 -17.09 -11.17 -11.33
C LEU A 105 -16.91 -12.55 -10.67
N ASN A 106 -15.89 -12.70 -9.79
CA ASN A 106 -15.58 -13.97 -9.12
C ASN A 106 -16.44 -14.23 -7.86
N SER A 107 -17.26 -13.29 -7.46
CA SER A 107 -18.00 -13.37 -6.19
C SER A 107 -19.52 -13.28 -6.35
N LYS A 108 -20.05 -13.35 -7.58
CA LYS A 108 -21.49 -13.17 -7.88
C LYS A 108 -22.44 -14.04 -7.04
N ASN A 109 -21.98 -15.22 -6.62
CA ASN A 109 -22.75 -16.18 -5.83
C ASN A 109 -22.55 -16.03 -4.30
N LYS A 110 -21.74 -15.08 -3.85
CA LYS A 110 -21.51 -14.83 -2.42
C LYS A 110 -22.54 -13.81 -1.88
N LYS A 111 -22.97 -14.03 -0.63
CA LYS A 111 -23.82 -13.07 0.11
C LYS A 111 -22.94 -12.02 0.80
N ASN A 112 -23.52 -10.86 1.13
CA ASN A 112 -22.89 -9.78 1.92
C ASN A 112 -21.59 -9.23 1.32
N LEU A 113 -21.56 -9.01 0.00
CA LEU A 113 -20.41 -8.47 -0.69
C LEU A 113 -20.16 -7.01 -0.28
N LYS A 114 -18.90 -6.69 0.05
CA LYS A 114 -18.40 -5.34 0.34
C LYS A 114 -17.49 -4.84 -0.78
N ILE A 115 -17.95 -4.96 -2.00
CA ILE A 115 -17.22 -4.54 -3.19
C ILE A 115 -17.42 -3.04 -3.40
N MET A 116 -16.34 -2.32 -3.60
CA MET A 116 -16.36 -0.87 -3.75
C MET A 116 -16.84 -0.46 -5.15
N SER A 117 -17.73 0.55 -5.20
CA SER A 117 -18.06 1.28 -6.42
C SER A 117 -16.85 2.10 -6.91
N LYS A 118 -16.96 2.68 -8.12
CA LYS A 118 -15.91 3.60 -8.64
C LYS A 118 -15.70 4.81 -7.71
N GLY A 119 -16.77 5.36 -7.15
CA GLY A 119 -16.70 6.46 -6.19
C GLY A 119 -15.99 6.05 -4.91
N ASP A 120 -16.35 4.89 -4.34
CA ASP A 120 -15.73 4.37 -3.13
C ASP A 120 -14.25 4.09 -3.33
N VAL A 121 -13.86 3.52 -4.47
CA VAL A 121 -12.43 3.32 -4.82
C VAL A 121 -11.70 4.66 -4.88
N THR A 122 -12.31 5.69 -5.46
CA THR A 122 -11.67 7.02 -5.53
C THR A 122 -11.45 7.58 -4.13
N ASN A 123 -12.45 7.52 -3.26
CA ASN A 123 -12.34 8.01 -1.88
C ASN A 123 -11.33 7.17 -1.07
N PHE A 124 -11.40 5.84 -1.17
CA PHE A 124 -10.44 4.95 -0.55
C PHE A 124 -9.00 5.25 -0.98
N MET A 125 -8.76 5.46 -2.26
CA MET A 125 -7.43 5.76 -2.78
C MET A 125 -6.88 7.09 -2.27
N GLN A 126 -7.72 8.10 -2.03
CA GLN A 126 -7.29 9.37 -1.48
C GLN A 126 -6.66 9.22 -0.08
N THR A 127 -7.11 8.26 0.74
CA THR A 127 -6.54 8.01 2.06
C THR A 127 -5.08 7.54 2.01
N TYR A 128 -4.67 6.88 0.93
CA TYR A 128 -3.30 6.39 0.71
C TYR A 128 -2.44 7.35 -0.12
N GLN A 129 -3.04 8.37 -0.75
CA GLN A 129 -2.38 9.20 -1.73
C GLN A 129 -1.14 9.90 -1.18
N ARG A 130 -1.21 10.47 0.02
CA ARG A 130 -0.08 11.16 0.67
C ARG A 130 1.12 10.24 0.82
N ILE A 131 0.93 9.08 1.41
CA ILE A 131 2.01 8.11 1.64
C ILE A 131 2.58 7.64 0.31
N THR A 132 1.72 7.31 -0.65
CA THR A 132 2.13 6.83 -1.98
C THR A 132 2.95 7.88 -2.73
N GLN A 133 2.52 9.13 -2.73
CA GLN A 133 3.28 10.22 -3.36
C GLN A 133 4.63 10.46 -2.69
N ASN A 134 4.70 10.31 -1.36
CA ASN A 134 5.98 10.36 -0.66
C ASN A 134 6.88 9.18 -1.05
N MET A 135 6.31 7.97 -1.14
CA MET A 135 7.05 6.78 -1.58
C MET A 135 7.59 6.90 -3.00
N PHE A 136 6.87 7.53 -3.93
CA PHE A 136 7.38 7.77 -5.29
C PHE A 136 8.69 8.56 -5.29
N LYS A 137 8.85 9.48 -4.35
CA LYS A 137 10.04 10.35 -4.21
C LYS A 137 11.13 9.71 -3.37
N GLU A 138 10.76 9.11 -2.26
CA GLU A 138 11.72 8.71 -1.22
C GLU A 138 12.15 7.23 -1.35
N THR A 139 11.21 6.30 -1.60
CA THR A 139 11.52 4.87 -1.60
C THR A 139 12.62 4.48 -2.61
N PRO A 140 12.69 5.07 -3.82
CA PRO A 140 13.79 4.81 -4.73
C PRO A 140 15.18 5.13 -4.17
N LYS A 141 15.27 5.97 -3.14
CA LYS A 141 16.57 6.36 -2.56
C LYS A 141 17.18 5.25 -1.68
N TYR A 142 16.35 4.39 -1.09
CA TYR A 142 16.77 3.37 -0.12
C TYR A 142 16.29 1.94 -0.42
N ALA A 143 15.49 1.73 -1.46
CA ALA A 143 15.12 0.39 -1.88
C ALA A 143 16.34 -0.37 -2.41
N SER A 144 16.49 -1.64 -2.03
CA SER A 144 17.57 -2.52 -2.51
C SER A 144 17.39 -2.87 -3.98
N ILE A 145 16.13 -3.10 -4.39
CA ILE A 145 15.76 -3.42 -5.77
C ILE A 145 14.59 -2.55 -6.18
N ILE A 146 14.66 -1.99 -7.40
CA ILE A 146 13.54 -1.23 -7.98
C ILE A 146 13.10 -1.92 -9.25
N LEU A 147 11.86 -2.42 -9.27
CA LEU A 147 11.21 -2.99 -10.44
C LEU A 147 10.28 -1.92 -11.02
N LYS A 148 10.64 -1.38 -12.18
CA LYS A 148 9.75 -0.45 -12.90
C LYS A 148 8.69 -1.23 -13.65
N LEU A 149 7.42 -0.92 -13.42
CA LEU A 149 6.29 -1.61 -14.03
C LEU A 149 5.70 -0.81 -15.20
N THR A 150 5.23 -1.53 -16.21
CA THR A 150 4.36 -0.99 -17.27
C THR A 150 2.92 -0.86 -16.77
N SER A 151 2.03 -0.24 -17.58
CA SER A 151 0.58 -0.20 -17.32
C SER A 151 -0.07 -1.58 -17.23
N ASN A 152 0.53 -2.59 -17.88
CA ASN A 152 0.02 -3.97 -17.96
C ASN A 152 0.69 -4.89 -16.93
N HIS A 153 1.20 -4.36 -15.82
CA HIS A 153 1.84 -5.10 -14.73
C HIS A 153 3.13 -5.86 -15.10
N GLN A 154 3.70 -5.61 -16.29
CA GLN A 154 4.94 -6.24 -16.71
C GLN A 154 6.15 -5.48 -16.16
N ILE A 155 7.23 -6.19 -15.87
CA ILE A 155 8.49 -5.56 -15.48
C ILE A 155 9.13 -4.96 -16.72
N LYS A 156 9.25 -3.63 -16.76
CA LYS A 156 9.93 -2.89 -17.83
C LYS A 156 11.46 -2.88 -17.64
N SER A 157 11.91 -2.68 -16.40
CA SER A 157 13.33 -2.67 -16.06
C SER A 157 13.54 -2.94 -14.57
N MET A 158 14.73 -3.40 -14.23
CA MET A 158 15.15 -3.70 -12.87
C MET A 158 16.45 -2.95 -12.56
N ILE A 159 16.50 -2.36 -11.38
CA ILE A 159 17.68 -1.64 -10.88
C ILE A 159 18.05 -2.26 -9.55
N TYR A 160 19.25 -2.80 -9.46
CA TYR A 160 19.87 -3.22 -8.20
C TYR A 160 20.66 -2.07 -7.64
N LYS A 161 20.49 -1.80 -6.35
CA LYS A 161 21.39 -0.92 -5.63
C LYS A 161 22.35 -1.78 -4.83
N LYS A 162 23.65 -1.66 -5.09
CA LYS A 162 24.67 -2.19 -4.21
C LYS A 162 24.55 -1.43 -2.90
N ASN A 163 24.22 -2.12 -1.81
CA ASN A 163 24.43 -1.58 -0.47
C ASN A 163 25.94 -1.61 -0.25
N TYR A 164 26.57 -0.44 -0.23
CA TYR A 164 27.92 -0.29 0.29
C TYR A 164 27.85 -0.22 1.81
#